data_2ff98572ac376095264f783d832eee47
#
_entry.id   2ff98572ac376095264f783d832eee47
#
_cell.length_a   1.000
_cell.length_b   1.000
_cell.length_c   1.000
_cell.angle_alpha   90.00
_cell.angle_beta   90.00
_cell.angle_gamma   90.00
#
_symmetry.space_group_name_H-M   'P 1'
#
loop_
_entity.id
_entity.type
_entity.pdbx_description
1 polymer ?
#
loop_
_entity_poly.entity_id
_entity_poly.type
_entity_poly.pdbx_seq_one_letter_code
_entity_poly.pdbx_strand_id
1 'polypeptide(L)'
;MENLISFSWLISVFISFFISLVTIKLSIKILDKTQTIDIPNKRSNHNVPTPKGAGIGLIASLLIMYYLFFPINDFIFTISIFLLCVTSFINDNKQISIALRLLIQTILAFIIISYWSPLVDSTLLEIFIPGWLEAIIMLLFILWMTNLFNFMDGIDGISSVQCIIIGLGVGSCLFLSEDINKFENVIAGFFVGSGIAFLIWNWQPAKVFLGDAGSIPIGFINAILFLLLFKNGFWYVAIILNSYYLADSSITLIKRLLKKEKPWQAHKSHFYQKAVMNGYSHSEVCIIIAKHGLLLIIISFLASIMPSLIIILFSILISSLSTIYLLYYLSKTPKRNKKVI
;
A
#
# COMPACT_ATOMS: atom_id res chain seq x y z
N MET A 1 -20.46 -24.88 -2.36
CA MET A 1 -19.22 -24.29 -1.80
C MET A 1 -18.68 -23.16 -2.69
N GLU A 2 -18.74 -23.27 -4.02
CA GLU A 2 -18.28 -22.24 -4.97
C GLU A 2 -18.92 -20.86 -4.77
N ASN A 3 -20.22 -20.80 -4.53
CA ASN A 3 -20.91 -19.53 -4.27
C ASN A 3 -20.49 -18.82 -2.97
N LEU A 4 -19.90 -19.53 -1.99
CA LEU A 4 -19.39 -18.92 -0.75
C LEU A 4 -18.02 -18.28 -0.93
N ILE A 5 -17.25 -18.73 -1.89
CA ILE A 5 -15.90 -18.21 -2.17
C ILE A 5 -16.01 -16.86 -2.92
N SER A 6 -16.95 -16.73 -3.87
CA SER A 6 -17.20 -15.47 -4.58
C SER A 6 -17.70 -14.35 -3.67
N PHE A 7 -18.39 -14.69 -2.56
CA PHE A 7 -18.79 -13.74 -1.53
C PHE A 7 -17.68 -13.42 -0.51
N SER A 8 -16.57 -14.16 -0.51
CA SER A 8 -15.50 -13.98 0.49
C SER A 8 -14.89 -12.56 0.44
N TRP A 9 -14.75 -11.97 -0.73
CA TRP A 9 -14.27 -10.60 -0.90
C TRP A 9 -15.22 -9.58 -0.26
N LEU A 10 -16.52 -9.59 -0.59
CA LEU A 10 -17.50 -8.68 0.01
C LEU A 10 -17.59 -8.86 1.51
N ILE A 11 -17.64 -10.10 1.98
CA ILE A 11 -17.68 -10.43 3.41
C ILE A 11 -16.43 -9.86 4.11
N SER A 12 -15.25 -10.02 3.51
CA SER A 12 -14.01 -9.50 4.09
C SER A 12 -13.96 -7.96 4.07
N VAL A 13 -14.56 -7.28 3.08
CA VAL A 13 -14.74 -5.81 3.09
C VAL A 13 -15.55 -5.37 4.31
N PHE A 14 -16.72 -5.97 4.54
CA PHE A 14 -17.58 -5.59 5.67
C PHE A 14 -16.92 -5.92 7.01
N ILE A 15 -16.38 -7.13 7.17
CA ILE A 15 -15.74 -7.54 8.42
C ILE A 15 -14.54 -6.65 8.72
N SER A 16 -13.65 -6.43 7.76
CA SER A 16 -12.48 -5.57 7.95
C SER A 16 -12.86 -4.12 8.26
N PHE A 17 -13.89 -3.59 7.62
CA PHE A 17 -14.38 -2.23 7.91
C PHE A 17 -14.78 -2.09 9.38
N PHE A 18 -15.66 -2.94 9.90
CA PHE A 18 -16.14 -2.83 11.27
C PHE A 18 -15.05 -3.13 12.31
N ILE A 19 -14.22 -4.16 12.09
CA ILE A 19 -13.12 -4.47 12.99
C ILE A 19 -12.12 -3.29 13.00
N SER A 20 -11.77 -2.73 11.83
CA SER A 20 -10.85 -1.61 11.73
C SER A 20 -11.39 -0.35 12.41
N LEU A 21 -12.68 -0.05 12.30
CA LEU A 21 -13.29 1.07 13.03
C LEU A 21 -13.06 0.96 14.54
N VAL A 22 -13.24 -0.25 15.09
CA VAL A 22 -13.07 -0.48 16.54
C VAL A 22 -11.59 -0.42 16.93
N THR A 23 -10.73 -1.14 16.23
CA THR A 23 -9.31 -1.25 16.57
C THR A 23 -8.56 0.07 16.37
N ILE A 24 -8.87 0.85 15.32
CA ILE A 24 -8.31 2.19 15.11
C ILE A 24 -8.77 3.14 16.23
N LYS A 25 -10.05 3.13 16.60
CA LYS A 25 -10.54 3.94 17.71
C LYS A 25 -9.85 3.61 19.04
N LEU A 26 -9.58 2.32 19.29
CA LEU A 26 -8.83 1.88 20.46
C LEU A 26 -7.37 2.33 20.38
N SER A 27 -6.73 2.21 19.22
CA SER A 27 -5.36 2.67 19.04
C SER A 27 -5.21 4.17 19.27
N ILE A 28 -6.14 5.01 18.78
CA ILE A 28 -6.14 6.46 19.05
C ILE A 28 -6.14 6.74 20.55
N LYS A 29 -6.99 6.05 21.33
CA LYS A 29 -7.02 6.21 22.79
C LYS A 29 -5.69 5.82 23.46
N ILE A 30 -4.99 4.82 22.91
CA ILE A 30 -3.66 4.42 23.41
C ILE A 30 -2.62 5.49 23.07
N LEU A 31 -2.63 5.99 21.82
CA LEU A 31 -1.70 7.02 21.35
C LEU A 31 -1.85 8.32 22.14
N ASP A 32 -3.08 8.72 22.46
CA ASP A 32 -3.35 9.89 23.30
C ASP A 32 -2.78 9.72 24.72
N LYS A 33 -2.93 8.53 25.31
CA LYS A 33 -2.38 8.22 26.66
C LYS A 33 -0.86 8.15 26.65
N THR A 34 -0.25 7.63 25.60
CA THR A 34 1.22 7.49 25.46
C THR A 34 1.89 8.75 24.93
N GLN A 35 1.11 9.80 24.61
CA GLN A 35 1.60 11.06 24.04
C GLN A 35 2.45 10.85 22.78
N THR A 36 2.11 9.84 21.98
CA THR A 36 2.77 9.55 20.69
C THR A 36 2.24 10.52 19.63
N ILE A 37 2.83 11.72 19.57
CA ILE A 37 2.35 12.85 18.77
C ILE A 37 3.43 13.25 17.78
N ASP A 38 3.06 13.41 16.50
CA ASP A 38 3.91 14.04 15.48
C ASP A 38 3.77 15.57 15.59
N ILE A 39 4.86 16.21 16.04
CA ILE A 39 4.93 17.67 16.15
C ILE A 39 5.42 18.25 14.83
N PRO A 40 4.69 19.23 14.24
CA PRO A 40 5.06 19.85 12.98
C PRO A 40 6.50 20.39 12.99
N ASN A 41 7.25 20.10 11.96
CA ASN A 41 8.59 20.61 11.72
C ASN A 41 8.72 21.15 10.28
N LYS A 42 9.88 21.71 9.91
CA LYS A 42 10.12 22.28 8.58
C LYS A 42 9.87 21.28 7.41
N ARG A 43 9.82 19.97 7.72
CA ARG A 43 9.59 18.90 6.76
C ARG A 43 8.17 18.33 6.81
N SER A 44 7.33 18.79 7.74
CA SER A 44 5.93 18.33 7.87
C SER A 44 5.03 19.03 6.85
N ASN A 45 4.03 18.29 6.35
CA ASN A 45 2.97 18.84 5.49
C ASN A 45 1.72 19.22 6.30
N HIS A 46 1.73 19.04 7.62
CA HIS A 46 0.68 19.41 8.57
C HIS A 46 1.16 20.54 9.48
N ASN A 47 0.19 21.28 10.07
CA ASN A 47 0.44 22.44 10.93
C ASN A 47 -0.01 22.25 12.38
N VAL A 48 -0.71 21.15 12.68
CA VAL A 48 -1.26 20.84 14.00
C VAL A 48 -0.62 19.56 14.51
N PRO A 49 -0.16 19.52 15.80
CA PRO A 49 0.30 18.29 16.43
C PRO A 49 -0.78 17.20 16.33
N THR A 50 -0.43 16.05 15.79
CA THR A 50 -1.40 14.99 15.48
C THR A 50 -0.88 13.64 15.99
N PRO A 51 -1.70 12.82 16.67
CA PRO A 51 -1.30 11.49 17.11
C PRO A 51 -0.82 10.65 15.92
N LYS A 52 0.28 9.90 16.08
CA LYS A 52 0.92 9.10 15.05
C LYS A 52 1.06 7.64 15.47
N GLY A 53 0.76 6.70 14.57
CA GLY A 53 0.90 5.26 14.83
C GLY A 53 -0.43 4.51 14.88
N ALA A 54 -1.53 5.07 14.33
CA ALA A 54 -2.82 4.36 14.22
C ALA A 54 -2.74 3.07 13.39
N GLY A 55 -1.65 2.89 12.65
CA GLY A 55 -1.33 1.65 11.96
C GLY A 55 -1.39 0.41 12.85
N ILE A 56 -1.10 0.51 14.16
CA ILE A 56 -1.27 -0.59 15.11
C ILE A 56 -2.71 -1.12 15.08
N GLY A 57 -3.69 -0.21 15.15
CA GLY A 57 -5.10 -0.59 15.13
C GLY A 57 -5.49 -1.23 13.80
N LEU A 58 -4.95 -0.72 12.69
CA LEU A 58 -5.20 -1.26 11.36
C LEU A 58 -4.59 -2.65 11.20
N ILE A 59 -3.36 -2.87 11.64
CA ILE A 59 -2.71 -4.19 11.59
C ILE A 59 -3.34 -5.16 12.57
N ALA A 60 -3.77 -4.72 13.75
CA ALA A 60 -4.55 -5.57 14.67
C ALA A 60 -5.84 -6.08 13.99
N SER A 61 -6.53 -5.21 13.22
CA SER A 61 -7.72 -5.64 12.47
C SER A 61 -7.42 -6.69 11.41
N LEU A 62 -6.28 -6.56 10.72
CA LEU A 62 -5.81 -7.57 9.76
C LEU A 62 -5.57 -8.92 10.43
N LEU A 63 -4.86 -8.93 11.56
CA LEU A 63 -4.54 -10.16 12.28
C LEU A 63 -5.81 -10.85 12.77
N ILE A 64 -6.77 -10.09 13.32
CA ILE A 64 -8.07 -10.64 13.75
C ILE A 64 -8.81 -11.23 12.55
N MET A 65 -8.90 -10.48 11.46
CA MET A 65 -9.57 -10.92 10.23
C MET A 65 -8.89 -12.17 9.65
N TYR A 66 -7.55 -12.19 9.64
CA TYR A 66 -6.79 -13.34 9.16
C TYR A 66 -7.16 -14.63 9.90
N TYR A 67 -7.22 -14.60 11.24
CA TYR A 67 -7.64 -15.74 12.04
C TYR A 67 -9.10 -16.15 11.83
N LEU A 68 -9.98 -15.26 11.41
CA LEU A 68 -11.37 -15.59 11.07
C LEU A 68 -11.49 -16.37 9.74
N PHE A 69 -10.60 -16.11 8.79
CA PHE A 69 -10.66 -16.70 7.45
C PHE A 69 -9.71 -17.88 7.25
N PHE A 70 -8.61 -17.95 8.00
CA PHE A 70 -7.54 -18.94 7.81
C PHE A 70 -7.30 -19.77 9.07
N PRO A 71 -6.91 -21.05 8.94
CA PRO A 71 -6.64 -21.89 10.07
C PRO A 71 -5.43 -21.40 10.87
N ILE A 72 -5.45 -21.68 12.19
CA ILE A 72 -4.46 -21.22 13.18
C ILE A 72 -3.03 -21.71 12.89
N ASN A 73 -2.86 -22.71 12.02
CA ASN A 73 -1.56 -23.33 11.76
C ASN A 73 -0.61 -22.52 10.89
N ASP A 74 -1.08 -21.46 10.21
CA ASP A 74 -0.25 -20.59 9.37
C ASP A 74 0.11 -19.30 10.10
N PHE A 75 1.02 -19.41 11.07
CA PHE A 75 1.44 -18.23 11.84
C PHE A 75 2.68 -17.51 11.29
N ILE A 76 3.32 -18.03 10.23
CA ILE A 76 4.51 -17.39 9.64
C ILE A 76 4.14 -16.00 9.11
N PHE A 77 3.04 -15.90 8.35
CA PHE A 77 2.55 -14.62 7.85
C PHE A 77 2.17 -13.68 9.01
N THR A 78 1.36 -14.15 9.94
CA THR A 78 0.86 -13.32 11.05
C THR A 78 1.95 -12.82 11.97
N ILE A 79 2.93 -13.68 12.34
CA ILE A 79 4.05 -13.26 13.19
C ILE A 79 4.98 -12.28 12.45
N SER A 80 5.19 -12.46 11.15
CA SER A 80 6.00 -11.53 10.36
C SER A 80 5.36 -10.14 10.31
N ILE A 81 4.06 -10.06 10.04
CA ILE A 81 3.32 -8.79 10.02
C ILE A 81 3.29 -8.15 11.41
N PHE A 82 3.07 -8.94 12.47
CA PHE A 82 3.10 -8.45 13.84
C PHE A 82 4.46 -7.85 14.22
N LEU A 83 5.55 -8.56 13.92
CA LEU A 83 6.91 -8.09 14.20
C LEU A 83 7.25 -6.82 13.40
N LEU A 84 6.85 -6.73 12.13
CA LEU A 84 6.98 -5.50 11.34
C LEU A 84 6.23 -4.34 11.97
N CYS A 85 4.99 -4.57 12.42
CA CYS A 85 4.19 -3.54 13.08
C CYS A 85 4.83 -3.06 14.38
N VAL A 86 5.26 -3.99 15.25
CA VAL A 86 5.88 -3.66 16.54
C VAL A 86 7.20 -2.89 16.34
N THR A 87 8.08 -3.36 15.47
CA THR A 87 9.36 -2.71 15.20
C THR A 87 9.18 -1.34 14.56
N SER A 88 8.20 -1.19 13.69
CA SER A 88 7.86 0.09 13.06
C SER A 88 7.22 1.06 14.06
N PHE A 89 6.40 0.58 15.00
CA PHE A 89 5.86 1.40 16.08
C PHE A 89 6.96 1.87 17.05
N ILE A 90 7.92 1.02 17.36
CA ILE A 90 9.10 1.44 18.14
C ILE A 90 9.84 2.56 17.39
N ASN A 91 9.97 2.45 16.05
CA ASN A 91 10.59 3.52 15.24
C ASN A 91 9.78 4.82 15.21
N ASP A 92 8.46 4.77 15.24
CA ASP A 92 7.62 5.97 15.35
C ASP A 92 7.87 6.75 16.65
N ASN A 93 8.25 6.05 17.73
CA ASN A 93 8.50 6.64 19.05
C ASN A 93 9.99 6.89 19.32
N LYS A 94 10.86 5.98 18.92
CA LYS A 94 12.30 6.01 19.17
C LYS A 94 13.00 5.71 17.85
N GLN A 95 13.73 6.67 17.33
CA GLN A 95 14.43 6.51 16.05
C GLN A 95 15.36 5.29 16.08
N ILE A 96 15.00 4.27 15.29
CA ILE A 96 15.83 3.10 15.03
C ILE A 96 16.73 3.40 13.82
N SER A 97 17.95 2.88 13.82
CA SER A 97 18.86 3.03 12.69
C SER A 97 18.25 2.43 11.41
N ILE A 98 18.48 3.07 10.27
CA ILE A 98 17.99 2.62 8.96
C ILE A 98 18.50 1.19 8.67
N ALA A 99 19.76 0.90 9.04
CA ALA A 99 20.34 -0.42 8.83
C ALA A 99 19.60 -1.52 9.61
N LEU A 100 19.22 -1.26 10.87
CA LEU A 100 18.47 -2.23 11.68
C LEU A 100 17.06 -2.45 11.13
N ARG A 101 16.39 -1.37 10.68
CA ARG A 101 15.07 -1.48 10.03
C ARG A 101 15.11 -2.34 8.78
N LEU A 102 16.07 -2.08 7.89
CA LEU A 102 16.26 -2.86 6.67
C LEU A 102 16.64 -4.32 6.99
N LEU A 103 17.48 -4.55 7.99
CA LEU A 103 17.83 -5.91 8.42
C LEU A 103 16.60 -6.70 8.87
N ILE A 104 15.74 -6.11 9.72
CA ILE A 104 14.51 -6.77 10.19
C ILE A 104 13.58 -7.06 9.00
N GLN A 105 13.36 -6.08 8.12
CA GLN A 105 12.54 -6.26 6.92
C GLN A 105 13.11 -7.39 6.03
N THR A 106 14.43 -7.44 5.86
CA THR A 106 15.11 -8.48 5.06
C THR A 106 14.93 -9.87 5.66
N ILE A 107 15.10 -10.01 6.98
CA ILE A 107 14.91 -11.30 7.67
C ILE A 107 13.47 -11.76 7.51
N LEU A 108 12.49 -10.90 7.75
CA LEU A 108 11.08 -11.26 7.67
C LEU A 108 10.64 -11.57 6.23
N ALA A 109 11.14 -10.82 5.25
CA ALA A 109 10.90 -11.13 3.83
C ALA A 109 11.53 -12.48 3.44
N PHE A 110 12.74 -12.76 3.89
CA PHE A 110 13.39 -14.05 3.67
C PHE A 110 12.60 -15.21 4.29
N ILE A 111 12.10 -15.05 5.51
CA ILE A 111 11.25 -16.06 6.19
C ILE A 111 9.98 -16.32 5.39
N ILE A 112 9.29 -15.27 4.92
CA ILE A 112 8.08 -15.41 4.10
C ILE A 112 8.38 -16.16 2.80
N ILE A 113 9.43 -15.79 2.07
CA ILE A 113 9.78 -16.42 0.80
C ILE A 113 10.17 -17.90 1.01
N SER A 114 10.86 -18.22 2.10
CA SER A 114 11.43 -19.57 2.33
C SER A 114 10.46 -20.55 2.97
N TYR A 115 9.48 -20.07 3.76
CA TYR A 115 8.68 -20.94 4.61
C TYR A 115 7.18 -20.73 4.52
N TRP A 116 6.71 -19.66 3.87
CA TRP A 116 5.28 -19.47 3.71
C TRP A 116 4.79 -20.14 2.44
N SER A 117 4.03 -21.22 2.63
CA SER A 117 3.55 -22.13 1.57
C SER A 117 3.02 -21.43 0.30
N PRO A 118 2.20 -20.37 0.37
CA PRO A 118 1.69 -19.71 -0.83
C PRO A 118 2.78 -19.15 -1.77
N LEU A 119 4.00 -18.87 -1.25
CA LEU A 119 5.12 -18.39 -2.04
C LEU A 119 6.20 -19.45 -2.29
N VAL A 120 6.40 -20.41 -1.37
CA VAL A 120 7.42 -21.46 -1.48
C VAL A 120 7.26 -22.30 -2.75
N ASP A 121 6.00 -22.64 -3.09
CA ASP A 121 5.69 -23.44 -4.28
C ASP A 121 5.54 -22.59 -5.55
N SER A 122 5.95 -21.32 -5.50
CA SER A 122 5.80 -20.40 -6.61
C SER A 122 7.09 -20.30 -7.42
N THR A 123 7.08 -20.87 -8.58
CA THR A 123 8.09 -20.63 -9.62
C THR A 123 7.55 -19.59 -10.59
N LEU A 124 7.90 -18.33 -10.32
CA LEU A 124 7.43 -17.22 -11.14
C LEU A 124 8.15 -17.17 -12.50
N LEU A 125 9.41 -17.62 -12.53
CA LEU A 125 10.33 -17.46 -13.67
C LEU A 125 11.14 -18.73 -13.97
N GLU A 126 10.68 -19.91 -13.54
CA GLU A 126 11.40 -21.20 -13.63
C GLU A 126 12.07 -21.49 -14.99
N ILE A 127 11.46 -21.00 -16.06
CA ILE A 127 11.95 -21.26 -17.42
C ILE A 127 13.21 -20.45 -17.75
N PHE A 128 13.48 -19.35 -17.01
CA PHE A 128 14.47 -18.35 -17.43
C PHE A 128 15.60 -18.13 -16.44
N ILE A 129 15.41 -18.38 -15.14
CA ILE A 129 16.39 -18.06 -14.11
C ILE A 129 16.48 -19.14 -13.02
N PRO A 130 17.66 -19.35 -12.40
CA PRO A 130 17.80 -20.26 -11.28
C PRO A 130 16.97 -19.81 -10.07
N GLY A 131 16.36 -20.73 -9.31
CA GLY A 131 15.50 -20.44 -8.16
C GLY A 131 16.11 -19.54 -7.08
N TRP A 132 17.45 -19.66 -6.85
CA TRP A 132 18.13 -18.76 -5.90
C TRP A 132 18.11 -17.28 -6.37
N LEU A 133 18.23 -17.05 -7.69
CA LEU A 133 18.18 -15.70 -8.25
C LEU A 133 16.75 -15.13 -8.19
N GLU A 134 15.75 -15.98 -8.43
CA GLU A 134 14.35 -15.63 -8.24
C GLU A 134 14.06 -15.22 -6.80
N ALA A 135 14.52 -16.00 -5.81
CA ALA A 135 14.35 -15.66 -4.40
C ALA A 135 14.99 -14.31 -4.05
N ILE A 136 16.17 -13.99 -4.61
CA ILE A 136 16.79 -12.67 -4.43
C ILE A 136 15.95 -11.56 -5.05
N ILE A 137 15.43 -11.76 -6.25
CA ILE A 137 14.55 -10.78 -6.92
C ILE A 137 13.28 -10.54 -6.09
N MET A 138 12.62 -11.59 -5.61
CA MET A 138 11.46 -11.50 -4.74
C MET A 138 11.79 -10.75 -3.44
N LEU A 139 12.93 -11.05 -2.81
CA LEU A 139 13.39 -10.37 -1.60
C LEU A 139 13.57 -8.86 -1.83
N LEU A 140 14.30 -8.49 -2.86
CA LEU A 140 14.54 -7.08 -3.22
C LEU A 140 13.23 -6.38 -3.57
N PHE A 141 12.32 -7.06 -4.25
CA PHE A 141 10.99 -6.54 -4.59
C PHE A 141 10.14 -6.27 -3.34
N ILE A 142 10.09 -7.22 -2.39
CA ILE A 142 9.37 -7.04 -1.12
C ILE A 142 9.94 -5.84 -0.36
N LEU A 143 11.27 -5.75 -0.23
CA LEU A 143 11.93 -4.63 0.43
C LEU A 143 11.62 -3.30 -0.26
N TRP A 144 11.66 -3.28 -1.58
CA TRP A 144 11.35 -2.09 -2.37
C TRP A 144 9.91 -1.63 -2.14
N MET A 145 8.92 -2.51 -2.34
CA MET A 145 7.50 -2.18 -2.18
C MET A 145 7.15 -1.76 -0.75
N THR A 146 7.76 -2.40 0.25
CA THR A 146 7.59 -2.06 1.66
C THR A 146 8.01 -0.62 1.96
N ASN A 147 9.19 -0.22 1.50
CA ASN A 147 9.69 1.13 1.73
C ASN A 147 9.04 2.17 0.80
N LEU A 148 8.70 1.77 -0.42
CA LEU A 148 7.97 2.60 -1.38
C LEU A 148 6.63 3.06 -0.80
N PHE A 149 5.85 2.15 -0.21
CA PHE A 149 4.56 2.49 0.39
C PHE A 149 4.73 3.48 1.56
N ASN A 150 5.75 3.28 2.39
CA ASN A 150 6.11 4.21 3.47
C ASN A 150 6.51 5.59 2.93
N PHE A 151 7.27 5.69 1.84
CA PHE A 151 7.63 6.98 1.24
C PHE A 151 6.41 7.73 0.67
N MET A 152 5.37 7.02 0.30
CA MET A 152 4.14 7.60 -0.24
C MET A 152 3.12 7.99 0.84
N ASP A 153 3.37 7.68 2.12
CA ASP A 153 2.50 8.02 3.25
C ASP A 153 2.85 9.39 3.86
N GLY A 154 2.79 10.46 3.08
CA GLY A 154 3.24 11.78 3.55
C GLY A 154 2.20 12.89 3.52
N ILE A 155 0.92 12.61 3.21
CA ILE A 155 -0.22 13.52 3.30
C ILE A 155 -1.47 12.79 3.78
N ASP A 156 -2.41 13.54 4.37
CA ASP A 156 -3.68 13.01 4.87
C ASP A 156 -4.44 12.26 3.77
N GLY A 157 -4.88 11.04 4.06
CA GLY A 157 -5.75 10.24 3.20
C GLY A 157 -5.07 9.41 2.10
N ILE A 158 -3.82 9.69 1.73
CA ILE A 158 -3.20 9.10 0.53
C ILE A 158 -3.08 7.57 0.62
N SER A 159 -2.63 7.04 1.75
CA SER A 159 -2.47 5.60 1.97
C SER A 159 -3.81 4.87 2.01
N SER A 160 -4.85 5.48 2.61
CA SER A 160 -6.21 4.96 2.57
C SER A 160 -6.75 4.87 1.14
N VAL A 161 -6.57 5.93 0.35
CA VAL A 161 -7.01 5.97 -1.06
C VAL A 161 -6.30 4.87 -1.86
N GLN A 162 -5.00 4.69 -1.69
CA GLN A 162 -4.26 3.65 -2.40
C GLN A 162 -4.70 2.24 -1.99
N CYS A 163 -4.93 1.98 -0.70
CA CYS A 163 -5.48 0.71 -0.23
C CYS A 163 -6.83 0.40 -0.88
N ILE A 164 -7.74 1.39 -0.94
CA ILE A 164 -9.05 1.24 -1.58
C ILE A 164 -8.89 0.93 -3.08
N ILE A 165 -8.00 1.62 -3.79
CA ILE A 165 -7.73 1.39 -5.22
C ILE A 165 -7.23 -0.04 -5.45
N ILE A 166 -6.24 -0.50 -4.68
CA ILE A 166 -5.70 -1.86 -4.79
C ILE A 166 -6.78 -2.88 -4.50
N GLY A 167 -7.50 -2.72 -3.38
CA GLY A 167 -8.50 -3.69 -2.95
C GLY A 167 -9.70 -3.79 -3.90
N LEU A 168 -10.21 -2.67 -4.41
CA LEU A 168 -11.27 -2.65 -5.42
C LEU A 168 -10.82 -3.24 -6.75
N GLY A 169 -9.63 -2.86 -7.22
CA GLY A 169 -9.09 -3.33 -8.49
C GLY A 169 -8.82 -4.83 -8.47
N VAL A 170 -8.11 -5.34 -7.45
CA VAL A 170 -7.84 -6.77 -7.29
C VAL A 170 -9.14 -7.55 -7.13
N GLY A 171 -10.03 -7.13 -6.22
CA GLY A 171 -11.29 -7.81 -5.98
C GLY A 171 -12.19 -7.88 -7.22
N SER A 172 -12.25 -6.80 -8.02
CA SER A 172 -13.03 -6.79 -9.27
C SER A 172 -12.46 -7.74 -10.34
N CYS A 173 -11.13 -7.84 -10.44
CA CYS A 173 -10.48 -8.72 -11.40
C CYS A 173 -10.61 -10.19 -10.98
N LEU A 174 -10.41 -10.50 -9.70
CA LEU A 174 -10.55 -11.86 -9.19
C LEU A 174 -11.98 -12.38 -9.23
N PHE A 175 -12.99 -11.49 -9.20
CA PHE A 175 -14.39 -11.88 -9.36
C PHE A 175 -14.68 -12.55 -10.72
N LEU A 176 -13.86 -12.29 -11.74
CA LEU A 176 -13.95 -12.90 -13.07
C LEU A 176 -13.21 -14.25 -13.17
N SER A 177 -12.46 -14.64 -12.14
CA SER A 177 -11.66 -15.87 -12.14
C SER A 177 -12.44 -17.02 -11.52
N GLU A 178 -12.39 -18.20 -12.15
CA GLU A 178 -12.94 -19.44 -11.59
C GLU A 178 -12.05 -19.98 -10.46
N ASP A 179 -10.73 -19.76 -10.55
CA ASP A 179 -9.72 -20.16 -9.57
C ASP A 179 -9.46 -19.02 -8.58
N ILE A 180 -10.40 -18.80 -7.67
CA ILE A 180 -10.30 -17.72 -6.68
C ILE A 180 -9.47 -18.19 -5.49
N ASN A 181 -8.23 -17.75 -5.40
CA ASN A 181 -7.43 -17.93 -4.21
C ASN A 181 -8.00 -17.12 -3.05
N LYS A 182 -8.34 -17.83 -1.97
CA LYS A 182 -9.01 -17.25 -0.79
C LYS A 182 -8.18 -16.13 -0.16
N PHE A 183 -6.84 -16.23 -0.19
CA PHE A 183 -5.96 -15.24 0.44
C PHE A 183 -6.05 -13.88 -0.27
N GLU A 184 -5.87 -13.82 -1.58
CA GLU A 184 -5.89 -12.58 -2.36
C GLU A 184 -7.24 -11.86 -2.24
N ASN A 185 -8.35 -12.63 -2.24
CA ASN A 185 -9.69 -12.07 -2.04
C ASN A 185 -9.86 -11.45 -0.65
N VAL A 186 -9.42 -12.16 0.39
CA VAL A 186 -9.54 -11.69 1.78
C VAL A 186 -8.67 -10.44 1.99
N ILE A 187 -7.43 -10.43 1.46
CA ILE A 187 -6.54 -9.27 1.56
C ILE A 187 -7.06 -8.09 0.73
N ALA A 188 -7.57 -8.34 -0.48
CA ALA A 188 -8.19 -7.28 -1.28
C ALA A 188 -9.39 -6.66 -0.54
N GLY A 189 -10.26 -7.48 0.06
CA GLY A 189 -11.36 -6.99 0.90
C GLY A 189 -10.88 -6.25 2.15
N PHE A 190 -9.81 -6.71 2.79
CA PHE A 190 -9.17 -5.98 3.89
C PHE A 190 -8.70 -4.59 3.45
N PHE A 191 -8.04 -4.46 2.32
CA PHE A 191 -7.57 -3.16 1.83
C PHE A 191 -8.73 -2.18 1.60
N VAL A 192 -9.87 -2.64 1.05
CA VAL A 192 -11.05 -1.78 0.88
C VAL A 192 -11.63 -1.39 2.24
N GLY A 193 -11.98 -2.37 3.06
CA GLY A 193 -12.71 -2.13 4.31
C GLY A 193 -11.88 -1.33 5.32
N SER A 194 -10.63 -1.72 5.53
CA SER A 194 -9.72 -1.00 6.43
C SER A 194 -9.32 0.38 5.89
N GLY A 195 -9.14 0.51 4.57
CA GLY A 195 -8.87 1.78 3.91
C GLY A 195 -10.00 2.78 4.12
N ILE A 196 -11.26 2.36 3.94
CA ILE A 196 -12.44 3.22 4.20
C ILE A 196 -12.53 3.56 5.70
N ALA A 197 -12.34 2.59 6.60
CA ALA A 197 -12.37 2.82 8.03
C ALA A 197 -11.30 3.82 8.49
N PHE A 198 -10.07 3.67 7.99
CA PHE A 198 -8.98 4.58 8.34
C PHE A 198 -9.18 5.97 7.73
N LEU A 199 -9.75 6.08 6.52
CA LEU A 199 -10.03 7.36 5.86
C LEU A 199 -10.94 8.26 6.70
N ILE A 200 -11.86 7.71 7.49
CA ILE A 200 -12.75 8.46 8.40
C ILE A 200 -11.95 9.29 9.43
N TRP A 201 -10.79 8.75 9.85
CA TRP A 201 -9.91 9.39 10.84
C TRP A 201 -8.75 10.16 10.20
N ASN A 202 -8.33 9.76 9.00
CA ASN A 202 -7.15 10.29 8.32
C ASN A 202 -7.49 11.25 7.17
N TRP A 203 -8.80 11.49 6.84
CA TRP A 203 -9.16 12.53 5.87
C TRP A 203 -8.81 13.91 6.39
N GLN A 204 -8.38 14.81 5.48
CA GLN A 204 -7.97 16.17 5.83
C GLN A 204 -9.14 17.00 6.45
N PRO A 205 -8.94 17.64 7.60
CA PRO A 205 -7.74 17.59 8.47
C PRO A 205 -7.68 16.27 9.25
N ALA A 206 -6.55 15.55 9.14
CA ALA A 206 -6.38 14.25 9.79
C ALA A 206 -6.43 14.36 11.31
N LYS A 207 -7.16 13.43 11.95
CA LYS A 207 -7.23 13.29 13.41
C LYS A 207 -6.13 12.37 13.95
N VAL A 208 -5.56 11.52 13.08
CA VAL A 208 -4.49 10.60 13.41
C VAL A 208 -3.71 10.22 12.14
N PHE A 209 -2.41 9.99 12.26
CA PHE A 209 -1.54 9.50 11.19
C PHE A 209 -1.32 7.99 11.29
N LEU A 210 -1.15 7.38 10.13
CA LEU A 210 -0.87 5.94 10.00
C LEU A 210 0.41 5.55 10.74
N GLY A 211 1.48 6.30 10.48
CA GLY A 211 2.83 6.04 10.99
C GLY A 211 3.53 4.87 10.28
N ASP A 212 4.80 4.68 10.60
CA ASP A 212 5.58 3.56 10.10
C ASP A 212 4.97 2.23 10.55
N ALA A 213 4.31 2.21 11.72
CA ALA A 213 3.58 1.07 12.27
C ALA A 213 2.48 0.52 11.33
N GLY A 214 1.95 1.35 10.43
CA GLY A 214 0.97 0.94 9.42
C GLY A 214 1.55 0.85 8.02
N SER A 215 2.23 1.90 7.56
CA SER A 215 2.69 2.00 6.17
C SER A 215 3.70 0.92 5.78
N ILE A 216 4.61 0.53 6.69
CA ILE A 216 5.59 -0.54 6.47
C ILE A 216 4.88 -1.91 6.32
N PRO A 217 4.06 -2.38 7.28
CA PRO A 217 3.35 -3.65 7.12
C PRO A 217 2.40 -3.66 5.92
N ILE A 218 1.68 -2.57 5.63
CA ILE A 218 0.80 -2.49 4.46
C ILE A 218 1.59 -2.64 3.16
N GLY A 219 2.74 -1.95 3.05
CA GLY A 219 3.62 -2.08 1.89
C GLY A 219 4.15 -3.51 1.72
N PHE A 220 4.47 -4.19 2.82
CA PHE A 220 4.91 -5.58 2.83
C PHE A 220 3.79 -6.53 2.37
N ILE A 221 2.56 -6.35 2.86
CA ILE A 221 1.39 -7.13 2.46
C ILE A 221 1.06 -6.89 0.98
N ASN A 222 1.14 -5.63 0.53
CA ASN A 222 0.94 -5.28 -0.88
C ASN A 222 1.99 -5.95 -1.79
N ALA A 223 3.26 -6.04 -1.35
CA ALA A 223 4.30 -6.77 -2.08
C ALA A 223 3.98 -8.27 -2.21
N ILE A 224 3.53 -8.89 -1.11
CA ILE A 224 3.11 -10.31 -1.12
C ILE A 224 1.91 -10.50 -2.04
N LEU A 225 0.90 -9.65 -1.94
CA LEU A 225 -0.28 -9.70 -2.83
C LEU A 225 0.14 -9.56 -4.30
N PHE A 226 1.09 -8.67 -4.60
CA PHE A 226 1.63 -8.50 -5.95
C PHE A 226 2.29 -9.78 -6.47
N LEU A 227 3.14 -10.43 -5.65
CA LEU A 227 3.81 -11.68 -6.04
C LEU A 227 2.80 -12.82 -6.27
N LEU A 228 1.76 -12.93 -5.43
CA LEU A 228 0.71 -13.92 -5.62
C LEU A 228 -0.13 -13.67 -6.87
N LEU A 229 -0.47 -12.41 -7.16
CA LEU A 229 -1.13 -12.05 -8.41
C LEU A 229 -0.25 -12.37 -9.63
N PHE A 230 1.07 -12.18 -9.52
CA PHE A 230 2.00 -12.56 -10.56
C PHE A 230 1.98 -14.07 -10.80
N LYS A 231 2.08 -14.88 -9.74
CA LYS A 231 1.99 -16.34 -9.79
C LYS A 231 0.70 -16.82 -10.49
N ASN A 232 -0.41 -16.18 -10.18
CA ASN A 232 -1.74 -16.57 -10.66
C ASN A 232 -2.11 -15.96 -12.03
N GLY A 233 -1.13 -15.39 -12.76
CA GLY A 233 -1.34 -14.83 -14.09
C GLY A 233 -1.93 -13.41 -14.12
N PHE A 234 -2.26 -12.82 -12.96
CA PHE A 234 -2.79 -11.46 -12.82
C PHE A 234 -1.70 -10.39 -12.63
N TRP A 235 -0.46 -10.66 -13.05
CA TRP A 235 0.69 -9.77 -12.87
C TRP A 235 0.46 -8.35 -13.41
N TYR A 236 -0.28 -8.22 -14.51
CA TYR A 236 -0.62 -6.93 -15.11
C TYR A 236 -1.54 -6.09 -14.21
N VAL A 237 -2.48 -6.72 -13.48
CA VAL A 237 -3.36 -6.06 -12.51
C VAL A 237 -2.52 -5.40 -11.42
N ALA A 238 -1.55 -6.14 -10.87
CA ALA A 238 -0.65 -5.65 -9.85
C ALA A 238 0.19 -4.44 -10.33
N ILE A 239 0.72 -4.50 -11.56
CA ILE A 239 1.50 -3.40 -12.18
C ILE A 239 0.60 -2.17 -12.39
N ILE A 240 -0.58 -2.36 -12.99
CA ILE A 240 -1.51 -1.26 -13.31
C ILE A 240 -1.93 -0.54 -12.03
N LEU A 241 -2.44 -1.25 -11.02
CA LEU A 241 -2.97 -0.64 -9.79
C LEU A 241 -1.90 0.05 -8.92
N ASN A 242 -0.65 -0.39 -8.99
CA ASN A 242 0.46 0.23 -8.27
C ASN A 242 1.23 1.27 -9.11
N SER A 243 0.85 1.50 -10.38
CA SER A 243 1.62 2.32 -11.33
C SER A 243 1.93 3.72 -10.80
N TYR A 244 0.98 4.38 -10.12
CA TYR A 244 1.20 5.70 -9.55
C TYR A 244 2.27 5.68 -8.44
N TYR A 245 2.15 4.78 -7.46
CA TYR A 245 3.12 4.67 -6.36
C TYR A 245 4.50 4.26 -6.87
N LEU A 246 4.55 3.30 -7.81
CA LEU A 246 5.79 2.87 -8.47
C LEU A 246 6.45 4.04 -9.21
N ALA A 247 5.69 4.80 -9.99
CA ALA A 247 6.23 5.89 -10.80
C ALA A 247 6.70 7.07 -9.95
N ASP A 248 5.86 7.57 -9.00
CA ASP A 248 6.24 8.70 -8.14
C ASP A 248 7.51 8.38 -7.34
N SER A 249 7.54 7.24 -6.66
CA SER A 249 8.69 6.87 -5.84
C SER A 249 9.94 6.60 -6.66
N SER A 250 9.85 5.78 -7.72
CA SER A 250 11.02 5.40 -8.54
C SER A 250 11.63 6.62 -9.24
N ILE A 251 10.79 7.44 -9.90
CA ILE A 251 11.27 8.63 -10.60
C ILE A 251 11.88 9.63 -9.61
N THR A 252 11.27 9.80 -8.44
CA THR A 252 11.79 10.72 -7.42
C THR A 252 13.14 10.25 -6.90
N LEU A 253 13.28 8.96 -6.56
CA LEU A 253 14.55 8.43 -6.06
C LEU A 253 15.65 8.42 -7.12
N ILE A 254 15.34 8.05 -8.37
CA ILE A 254 16.29 8.12 -9.48
C ILE A 254 16.77 9.57 -9.68
N LYS A 255 15.87 10.56 -9.70
CA LYS A 255 16.24 11.97 -9.82
C LYS A 255 17.15 12.44 -8.69
N ARG A 256 16.94 11.95 -7.46
CA ARG A 256 17.80 12.26 -6.30
C ARG A 256 19.18 11.61 -6.42
N LEU A 257 19.22 10.34 -6.82
CA LEU A 257 20.49 9.64 -7.07
C LEU A 257 21.33 10.34 -8.14
N LEU A 258 20.71 10.77 -9.24
CA LEU A 258 21.39 11.53 -10.31
C LEU A 258 21.92 12.89 -9.80
N LYS A 259 21.27 13.48 -8.80
CA LYS A 259 21.74 14.69 -8.11
C LYS A 259 22.77 14.41 -7.00
N LYS A 260 23.17 13.15 -6.81
CA LYS A 260 24.08 12.70 -5.74
C LYS A 260 23.53 12.97 -4.33
N GLU A 261 22.20 13.07 -4.18
CA GLU A 261 21.54 13.16 -2.89
C GLU A 261 21.39 11.77 -2.27
N LYS A 262 21.44 11.68 -0.93
CA LYS A 262 21.24 10.40 -0.23
C LYS A 262 19.76 10.00 -0.26
N PRO A 263 19.36 8.88 -0.91
CA PRO A 263 17.95 8.49 -1.06
C PRO A 263 17.21 8.28 0.27
N TRP A 264 17.93 7.81 1.29
CA TRP A 264 17.40 7.52 2.63
C TRP A 264 17.22 8.74 3.53
N GLN A 265 17.67 9.92 3.10
CA GLN A 265 17.40 11.15 3.85
C GLN A 265 15.98 11.64 3.58
N ALA A 266 15.26 12.03 4.63
CA ALA A 266 13.91 12.59 4.52
C ALA A 266 13.89 13.83 3.61
N HIS A 267 12.90 13.90 2.73
CA HIS A 267 12.75 14.94 1.71
C HIS A 267 11.28 15.22 1.38
N LYS A 268 11.02 16.29 0.61
CA LYS A 268 9.70 16.67 0.08
C LYS A 268 9.72 16.72 -1.46
N SER A 269 10.34 15.74 -2.12
CA SER A 269 10.54 15.77 -3.58
C SER A 269 9.60 14.84 -4.36
N HIS A 270 8.73 14.07 -3.69
CA HIS A 270 7.67 13.31 -4.33
C HIS A 270 6.66 14.22 -5.04
N PHE A 271 6.03 13.73 -6.10
CA PHE A 271 5.10 14.56 -6.88
C PHE A 271 3.87 14.96 -6.06
N TYR A 272 3.33 14.08 -5.21
CA TYR A 272 2.24 14.46 -4.30
C TYR A 272 2.63 15.55 -3.31
N GLN A 273 3.88 15.52 -2.79
CA GLN A 273 4.39 16.56 -1.89
C GLN A 273 4.59 17.89 -2.61
N LYS A 274 5.11 17.83 -3.84
CA LYS A 274 5.23 19.03 -4.69
C LYS A 274 3.88 19.65 -5.00
N ALA A 275 2.84 18.84 -5.26
CA ALA A 275 1.49 19.33 -5.46
C ALA A 275 1.03 20.17 -4.25
N VAL A 276 1.24 19.66 -3.02
CA VAL A 276 0.90 20.40 -1.79
C VAL A 276 1.73 21.68 -1.67
N MET A 277 3.04 21.63 -1.93
CA MET A 277 3.89 22.85 -1.93
C MET A 277 3.46 23.85 -2.99
N ASN A 278 2.90 23.41 -4.11
CA ASN A 278 2.37 24.25 -5.18
C ASN A 278 0.98 24.83 -4.85
N GLY A 279 0.38 24.49 -3.70
CA GLY A 279 -0.87 25.07 -3.21
C GLY A 279 -2.11 24.20 -3.34
N TYR A 280 -1.98 22.90 -3.69
CA TYR A 280 -3.08 21.94 -3.55
C TYR A 280 -3.27 21.59 -2.08
N SER A 281 -4.52 21.37 -1.64
CA SER A 281 -4.79 20.75 -0.35
C SER A 281 -4.55 19.24 -0.40
N HIS A 282 -4.36 18.58 0.76
CA HIS A 282 -4.21 17.12 0.82
C HIS A 282 -5.43 16.41 0.21
N SER A 283 -6.64 16.90 0.50
CA SER A 283 -7.89 16.35 -0.06
C SER A 283 -7.98 16.51 -1.58
N GLU A 284 -7.56 17.66 -2.15
CA GLU A 284 -7.52 17.84 -3.60
C GLU A 284 -6.57 16.83 -4.26
N VAL A 285 -5.36 16.64 -3.70
CA VAL A 285 -4.40 15.64 -4.20
C VAL A 285 -4.98 14.24 -4.12
N CYS A 286 -5.59 13.86 -2.99
CA CYS A 286 -6.22 12.55 -2.82
C CYS A 286 -7.39 12.31 -3.78
N ILE A 287 -8.23 13.30 -4.04
CA ILE A 287 -9.32 13.19 -5.02
C ILE A 287 -8.77 13.00 -6.44
N ILE A 288 -7.70 13.71 -6.80
CA ILE A 288 -7.05 13.55 -8.12
C ILE A 288 -6.50 12.13 -8.26
N ILE A 289 -5.80 11.62 -7.22
CA ILE A 289 -5.27 10.26 -7.19
C ILE A 289 -6.41 9.22 -7.23
N ALA A 290 -7.51 9.44 -6.50
CA ALA A 290 -8.66 8.54 -6.50
C ALA A 290 -9.33 8.46 -7.88
N LYS A 291 -9.48 9.59 -8.59
CA LYS A 291 -10.00 9.62 -9.97
C LYS A 291 -9.08 8.85 -10.94
N HIS A 292 -7.77 9.03 -10.81
CA HIS A 292 -6.82 8.24 -11.58
C HIS A 292 -6.87 6.76 -11.21
N GLY A 293 -6.99 6.43 -9.91
CA GLY A 293 -7.16 5.06 -9.42
C GLY A 293 -8.41 4.38 -9.99
N LEU A 294 -9.54 5.10 -10.09
CA LEU A 294 -10.75 4.58 -10.74
C LEU A 294 -10.49 4.23 -12.22
N LEU A 295 -9.74 5.06 -12.95
CA LEU A 295 -9.33 4.76 -14.31
C LEU A 295 -8.48 3.48 -14.36
N LEU A 296 -7.53 3.32 -13.42
CA LEU A 296 -6.68 2.12 -13.35
C LEU A 296 -7.49 0.86 -13.03
N ILE A 297 -8.49 0.94 -12.14
CA ILE A 297 -9.42 -0.16 -11.84
C ILE A 297 -10.17 -0.58 -13.11
N ILE A 298 -10.72 0.38 -13.86
CA ILE A 298 -11.44 0.09 -15.10
C ILE A 298 -10.51 -0.56 -16.12
N ILE A 299 -9.29 -0.04 -16.32
CA ILE A 299 -8.32 -0.60 -17.28
C ILE A 299 -7.96 -2.04 -16.88
N SER A 300 -7.64 -2.30 -15.60
CA SER A 300 -7.28 -3.65 -15.14
C SER A 300 -8.44 -4.63 -15.25
N PHE A 301 -9.67 -4.21 -14.94
CA PHE A 301 -10.86 -5.01 -15.07
C PHE A 301 -11.15 -5.39 -16.54
N LEU A 302 -11.10 -4.42 -17.46
CA LEU A 302 -11.29 -4.68 -18.90
C LEU A 302 -10.21 -5.61 -19.46
N ALA A 303 -8.96 -5.45 -19.02
CA ALA A 303 -7.88 -6.38 -19.41
C ALA A 303 -8.11 -7.80 -18.89
N SER A 304 -8.82 -7.95 -17.76
CA SER A 304 -9.11 -9.26 -17.14
C SER A 304 -10.30 -9.98 -17.81
N ILE A 305 -11.18 -9.26 -18.51
CA ILE A 305 -12.28 -9.89 -19.29
C ILE A 305 -11.74 -10.68 -20.49
N MET A 306 -10.70 -10.17 -21.16
CA MET A 306 -10.09 -10.78 -22.33
C MET A 306 -8.56 -10.75 -22.22
N PRO A 307 -7.93 -11.62 -21.42
CA PRO A 307 -6.52 -11.50 -21.06
C PRO A 307 -5.58 -11.99 -22.18
N SER A 308 -5.67 -11.38 -23.38
CA SER A 308 -4.67 -11.59 -24.43
C SER A 308 -3.42 -10.72 -24.19
N LEU A 309 -2.25 -11.20 -24.61
CA LEU A 309 -0.99 -10.47 -24.45
C LEU A 309 -1.07 -9.05 -25.03
N ILE A 310 -1.72 -8.88 -26.17
CA ILE A 310 -1.88 -7.58 -26.86
C ILE A 310 -2.70 -6.63 -25.98
N ILE A 311 -3.84 -7.09 -25.45
CA ILE A 311 -4.73 -6.28 -24.59
C ILE A 311 -3.99 -5.90 -23.29
N ILE A 312 -3.28 -6.85 -22.68
CA ILE A 312 -2.49 -6.63 -21.47
C ILE A 312 -1.42 -5.54 -21.71
N LEU A 313 -0.61 -5.69 -22.76
CA LEU A 313 0.44 -4.72 -23.09
C LEU A 313 -0.14 -3.33 -23.39
N PHE A 314 -1.25 -3.26 -24.12
CA PHE A 314 -1.94 -2.00 -24.40
C PHE A 314 -2.50 -1.37 -23.12
N SER A 315 -3.06 -2.15 -22.21
CA SER A 315 -3.56 -1.70 -20.92
C SER A 315 -2.43 -1.15 -20.02
N ILE A 316 -1.29 -1.81 -20.00
CA ILE A 316 -0.08 -1.31 -19.28
C ILE A 316 0.41 -0.02 -19.92
N LEU A 317 0.43 0.09 -21.24
CA LEU A 317 0.83 1.32 -21.93
C LEU A 317 -0.10 2.49 -21.59
N ILE A 318 -1.42 2.30 -21.67
CA ILE A 318 -2.40 3.35 -21.34
C ILE A 318 -2.27 3.76 -19.87
N SER A 319 -2.17 2.80 -18.95
CA SER A 319 -2.01 3.08 -17.52
C SER A 319 -0.70 3.84 -17.25
N SER A 320 0.39 3.49 -17.91
CA SER A 320 1.68 4.17 -17.79
C SER A 320 1.60 5.61 -18.31
N LEU A 321 1.00 5.84 -19.48
CA LEU A 321 0.82 7.17 -20.05
C LEU A 321 -0.09 8.04 -19.18
N SER A 322 -1.20 7.49 -18.66
CA SER A 322 -2.09 8.21 -17.74
C SER A 322 -1.40 8.55 -16.43
N THR A 323 -0.55 7.67 -15.91
CA THR A 323 0.26 7.92 -14.70
C THR A 323 1.31 9.02 -14.94
N ILE A 324 2.02 9.00 -16.07
CA ILE A 324 2.96 10.06 -16.44
C ILE A 324 2.24 11.41 -16.55
N TYR A 325 1.04 11.42 -17.15
CA TYR A 325 0.21 12.61 -17.22
C TYR A 325 -0.20 13.11 -15.83
N LEU A 326 -0.59 12.19 -14.91
CA LEU A 326 -0.89 12.54 -13.53
C LEU A 326 0.32 13.19 -12.83
N LEU A 327 1.51 12.59 -12.93
CA LEU A 327 2.73 13.15 -12.33
C LEU A 327 3.04 14.56 -12.89
N TYR A 328 2.89 14.75 -14.19
CA TYR A 328 3.02 16.07 -14.81
C TYR A 328 1.98 17.06 -14.27
N TYR A 329 0.73 16.64 -14.12
CA TYR A 329 -0.35 17.47 -13.58
C TYR A 329 -0.06 17.91 -12.15
N LEU A 330 0.34 16.97 -11.26
CA LEU A 330 0.68 17.24 -9.87
C LEU A 330 1.92 18.14 -9.72
N SER A 331 2.79 18.20 -10.72
CA SER A 331 3.95 19.10 -10.69
C SER A 331 3.61 20.56 -10.98
N LYS A 332 2.39 20.87 -11.45
CA LYS A 332 1.94 22.23 -11.77
C LYS A 332 1.24 22.89 -10.60
N THR A 333 1.23 24.22 -10.59
CA THR A 333 0.40 25.00 -9.67
C THR A 333 -1.09 24.87 -10.05
N PRO A 334 -2.00 24.79 -9.05
CA PRO A 334 -3.42 24.75 -9.35
C PRO A 334 -3.86 26.03 -10.05
N LYS A 335 -4.65 25.90 -11.11
CA LYS A 335 -5.34 27.04 -11.72
C LYS A 335 -6.46 27.50 -10.77
N ARG A 336 -6.12 28.23 -9.72
CA ARG A 336 -7.12 28.94 -8.94
C ARG A 336 -7.53 30.16 -9.74
N ASN A 337 -8.80 30.24 -10.16
CA ASN A 337 -9.37 31.52 -10.53
C ASN A 337 -9.13 32.46 -9.33
N LYS A 338 -8.33 33.50 -9.52
CA LYS A 338 -8.25 34.63 -8.59
C LYS A 338 -9.66 35.23 -8.55
N LYS A 339 -10.55 34.68 -7.71
CA LYS A 339 -11.67 35.44 -7.24
C LYS A 339 -11.07 36.48 -6.33
N VAL A 340 -10.96 37.68 -6.89
CA VAL A 340 -10.74 38.95 -6.22
C VAL A 340 -11.51 38.95 -4.91
N ILE A 341 -10.77 39.12 -3.81
CA ILE A 341 -11.31 39.55 -2.53
C ILE A 341 -11.59 41.04 -2.66
#